data_237835ebc21a61dd83525c02a048b9b1
#
_entry.id   237835ebc21a61dd83525c02a048b9b1
#
_cell.length_a   1.000
_cell.length_b   1.000
_cell.length_c   1.000
_cell.angle_alpha   90.00
_cell.angle_beta   90.00
_cell.angle_gamma   90.00
#
_symmetry.space_group_name_H-M   'P 1'
#
loop_
_entity.id
_entity.type
_entity.pdbx_description
1 polymer ?
#
loop_
_entity_poly.entity_id
_entity_poly.type
_entity_poly.pdbx_seq_one_letter_code
_entity_poly.pdbx_strand_id
1 'polypeptide(L)'
;TPPCCDALIEAGISKVVVATQDPDLRVDGRGIKRLRAAGVSVVENVCKEEALNIMQGFFNVCEFSRPYVTLKFGMSIDSRLAAVNGESKWITSDEARRSVHLLRAKNDAILTGIGTLLYDDPKLDCRLPGLEQHSPSRILVDSKLRIPITSHFALTAKDHHSCIFTTEKSDTAKKDILTDMGIKILQVQCSVDGHVSMSRCLELIAEEGMTTVLVEAGGYLASGLLKSDLVDKLVIYRAPMIIGGDGIAAWHPLGVEQLYMSKRFAIQNIERIGSDIKETYTRCMEAL
;
A
#
# COMPACT_ATOMS: atom_id res chain seq x y z
N THR A 1 9.62 12.73 -24.35
CA THR A 1 11.09 12.56 -24.36
C THR A 1 11.44 11.44 -25.32
N PRO A 2 12.51 11.55 -26.12
CA PRO A 2 12.99 10.44 -26.97
C PRO A 2 13.39 9.24 -26.10
N PRO A 3 13.38 8.02 -26.65
CA PRO A 3 13.77 6.81 -25.91
C PRO A 3 15.20 6.92 -25.39
N CYS A 4 15.45 6.45 -24.16
CA CYS A 4 16.79 6.52 -23.55
C CYS A 4 17.85 5.74 -24.35
N CYS A 5 17.47 4.69 -25.10
CA CYS A 5 18.37 3.95 -25.98
C CYS A 5 18.97 4.85 -27.08
N ASP A 6 18.25 5.85 -27.58
CA ASP A 6 18.75 6.78 -28.60
C ASP A 6 19.86 7.68 -28.04
N ALA A 7 19.64 8.24 -26.86
CA ALA A 7 20.64 9.03 -26.17
C ALA A 7 21.93 8.21 -25.86
N LEU A 8 21.79 6.94 -25.51
CA LEU A 8 22.93 6.05 -25.27
C LEU A 8 23.72 5.76 -26.55
N ILE A 9 23.02 5.56 -27.68
CA ILE A 9 23.64 5.35 -28.99
C ILE A 9 24.38 6.63 -29.45
N GLU A 10 23.72 7.80 -29.36
CA GLU A 10 24.32 9.09 -29.71
C GLU A 10 25.54 9.41 -28.86
N ALA A 11 25.52 9.05 -27.58
CA ALA A 11 26.66 9.21 -26.67
C ALA A 11 27.82 8.24 -26.94
N GLY A 12 27.68 7.32 -27.89
CA GLY A 12 28.73 6.37 -28.27
C GLY A 12 29.02 5.29 -27.21
N ILE A 13 28.02 4.95 -26.37
CA ILE A 13 28.18 3.93 -25.32
C ILE A 13 28.41 2.56 -25.98
N SER A 14 29.52 1.90 -25.63
CA SER A 14 29.89 0.58 -26.20
C SER A 14 29.27 -0.61 -25.49
N LYS A 15 28.88 -0.44 -24.20
CA LYS A 15 28.31 -1.52 -23.38
C LYS A 15 27.23 -0.97 -22.42
N VAL A 16 26.09 -1.65 -22.37
CA VAL A 16 24.98 -1.36 -21.45
C VAL A 16 24.71 -2.58 -20.59
N VAL A 17 24.56 -2.40 -19.28
CA VAL A 17 24.16 -3.45 -18.34
C VAL A 17 22.74 -3.13 -17.86
N VAL A 18 21.84 -4.08 -18.04
CA VAL A 18 20.40 -3.94 -17.75
C VAL A 18 20.02 -4.93 -16.66
N ALA A 19 19.41 -4.44 -15.59
CA ALA A 19 18.96 -5.30 -14.50
C ALA A 19 17.73 -6.14 -14.91
N THR A 20 16.76 -5.50 -15.56
CA THR A 20 15.54 -6.19 -16.02
C THR A 20 14.98 -5.49 -17.25
N GLN A 21 14.23 -6.22 -18.06
CA GLN A 21 13.47 -5.66 -19.17
C GLN A 21 12.29 -4.83 -18.63
N ASP A 22 11.94 -3.77 -19.35
CA ASP A 22 10.75 -2.95 -19.06
C ASP A 22 9.49 -3.81 -19.28
N PRO A 23 8.59 -3.93 -18.30
CA PRO A 23 7.37 -4.73 -18.43
C PRO A 23 6.28 -4.03 -19.26
N ASP A 24 6.43 -2.73 -19.54
CA ASP A 24 5.46 -1.98 -20.33
C ASP A 24 5.40 -2.51 -21.76
N LEU A 25 4.26 -3.05 -22.18
CA LEU A 25 4.02 -3.60 -23.53
C LEU A 25 4.31 -2.55 -24.63
N ARG A 26 4.25 -1.26 -24.33
CA ARG A 26 4.61 -0.19 -25.24
C ARG A 26 6.10 -0.13 -25.50
N VAL A 27 6.92 -0.61 -24.59
CA VAL A 27 8.38 -0.68 -24.69
C VAL A 27 8.87 -2.06 -25.14
N ASP A 28 8.37 -3.12 -24.53
CA ASP A 28 8.54 -4.53 -24.86
C ASP A 28 9.93 -4.91 -25.40
N GLY A 29 10.97 -4.55 -24.67
CA GLY A 29 12.36 -4.86 -25.06
C GLY A 29 12.86 -4.18 -26.34
N ARG A 30 12.06 -3.30 -26.97
CA ARG A 30 12.46 -2.59 -28.20
C ARG A 30 13.73 -1.76 -28.02
N GLY A 31 13.92 -1.17 -26.82
CA GLY A 31 15.15 -0.43 -26.48
C GLY A 31 16.39 -1.34 -26.52
N ILE A 32 16.31 -2.53 -25.96
CA ILE A 32 17.41 -3.52 -25.96
C ILE A 32 17.72 -4.00 -27.38
N LYS A 33 16.69 -4.31 -28.16
CA LYS A 33 16.85 -4.69 -29.58
C LYS A 33 17.54 -3.58 -30.40
N ARG A 34 17.15 -2.32 -30.15
CA ARG A 34 17.70 -1.16 -30.83
C ARG A 34 19.17 -0.88 -30.48
N LEU A 35 19.53 -1.01 -29.19
CA LEU A 35 20.93 -0.93 -28.73
C LEU A 35 21.80 -1.99 -29.42
N ARG A 36 21.35 -3.25 -29.44
CA ARG A 36 22.07 -4.33 -30.13
C ARG A 36 22.22 -4.11 -31.63
N ALA A 37 21.19 -3.62 -32.30
CA ALA A 37 21.23 -3.27 -33.73
C ALA A 37 22.22 -2.14 -34.03
N ALA A 38 22.46 -1.22 -33.08
CA ALA A 38 23.46 -0.18 -33.18
C ALA A 38 24.89 -0.61 -32.79
N GLY A 39 25.10 -1.90 -32.52
CA GLY A 39 26.43 -2.45 -32.15
C GLY A 39 26.80 -2.33 -30.69
N VAL A 40 25.87 -1.88 -29.83
CA VAL A 40 26.09 -1.77 -28.38
C VAL A 40 26.00 -3.17 -27.75
N SER A 41 26.99 -3.54 -26.96
CA SER A 41 26.97 -4.79 -26.16
C SER A 41 25.96 -4.65 -25.02
N VAL A 42 24.97 -5.57 -24.93
CA VAL A 42 23.95 -5.52 -23.87
C VAL A 42 24.00 -6.78 -23.02
N VAL A 43 24.27 -6.61 -21.72
CA VAL A 43 24.22 -7.66 -20.69
C VAL A 43 22.95 -7.48 -19.87
N GLU A 44 22.11 -8.52 -19.80
CA GLU A 44 20.81 -8.48 -19.12
C GLU A 44 20.80 -9.28 -17.82
N ASN A 45 19.81 -9.02 -16.97
CA ASN A 45 19.53 -9.73 -15.72
C ASN A 45 20.61 -9.58 -14.64
N VAL A 46 21.37 -8.49 -14.64
CA VAL A 46 22.36 -8.20 -13.58
C VAL A 46 21.63 -7.51 -12.42
N CYS A 47 21.69 -8.10 -11.23
CA CYS A 47 20.93 -7.64 -10.04
C CYS A 47 19.42 -7.54 -10.28
N LYS A 48 18.86 -8.53 -11.01
CA LYS A 48 17.45 -8.51 -11.41
C LYS A 48 16.50 -8.48 -10.21
N GLU A 49 16.74 -9.30 -9.19
CA GLU A 49 15.86 -9.39 -8.01
C GLU A 49 15.85 -8.08 -7.22
N GLU A 50 17.01 -7.45 -7.05
CA GLU A 50 17.13 -6.16 -6.37
C GLU A 50 16.39 -5.06 -7.14
N ALA A 51 16.52 -5.05 -8.47
CA ALA A 51 15.81 -4.10 -9.32
C ALA A 51 14.29 -4.29 -9.25
N LEU A 52 13.82 -5.54 -9.31
CA LEU A 52 12.39 -5.86 -9.15
C LEU A 52 11.85 -5.40 -7.80
N ASN A 53 12.63 -5.58 -6.72
CA ASN A 53 12.23 -5.11 -5.38
C ASN A 53 12.12 -3.58 -5.29
N ILE A 54 12.98 -2.83 -5.99
CA ILE A 54 12.94 -1.37 -6.02
C ILE A 54 11.76 -0.87 -6.88
N MET A 55 11.50 -1.53 -7.99
CA MET A 55 10.52 -1.12 -8.99
C MET A 55 9.18 -1.87 -8.88
N GLN A 56 8.94 -2.58 -7.79
CA GLN A 56 7.76 -3.45 -7.61
C GLN A 56 6.43 -2.74 -7.90
N GLY A 57 6.31 -1.45 -7.55
CA GLY A 57 5.12 -0.66 -7.82
C GLY A 57 4.86 -0.47 -9.31
N PHE A 58 5.89 -0.10 -10.06
CA PHE A 58 5.81 0.07 -11.52
C PHE A 58 5.44 -1.24 -12.23
N PHE A 59 6.13 -2.33 -11.87
CA PHE A 59 5.84 -3.65 -12.43
C PHE A 59 4.40 -4.09 -12.14
N ASN A 60 3.94 -3.87 -10.91
CA ASN A 60 2.59 -4.24 -10.49
C ASN A 60 1.49 -3.47 -11.25
N VAL A 61 1.72 -2.17 -11.52
CA VAL A 61 0.81 -1.37 -12.34
C VAL A 61 0.78 -1.87 -13.79
N CYS A 62 1.94 -2.20 -14.37
CA CYS A 62 2.01 -2.71 -15.74
C CYS A 62 1.32 -4.08 -15.89
N GLU A 63 1.46 -4.96 -14.90
CA GLU A 63 0.97 -6.34 -14.96
C GLU A 63 -0.48 -6.48 -14.51
N PHE A 64 -0.87 -5.76 -13.45
CA PHE A 64 -2.19 -5.93 -12.78
C PHE A 64 -3.06 -4.68 -12.82
N SER A 65 -2.60 -3.58 -13.43
CA SER A 65 -3.33 -2.28 -13.48
C SER A 65 -3.69 -1.73 -12.10
N ARG A 66 -2.94 -2.08 -11.06
CA ARG A 66 -3.11 -1.61 -9.68
C ARG A 66 -1.77 -1.37 -9.00
N PRO A 67 -1.70 -0.51 -7.96
CA PRO A 67 -0.48 -0.31 -7.21
C PRO A 67 -0.08 -1.56 -6.43
N TYR A 68 1.18 -1.61 -6.04
CA TYR A 68 1.72 -2.60 -5.10
C TYR A 68 1.23 -2.28 -3.69
N VAL A 69 0.55 -3.23 -3.07
CA VAL A 69 -0.13 -3.06 -1.78
C VAL A 69 0.69 -3.68 -0.65
N THR A 70 1.17 -2.82 0.26
CA THR A 70 1.79 -3.22 1.52
C THR A 70 0.78 -3.10 2.65
N LEU A 71 0.35 -4.22 3.22
CA LEU A 71 -0.50 -4.23 4.42
C LEU A 71 0.38 -4.24 5.67
N LYS A 72 0.18 -3.25 6.56
CA LYS A 72 0.97 -3.10 7.77
C LYS A 72 0.11 -3.31 9.02
N PHE A 73 0.64 -4.07 9.98
CA PHE A 73 0.09 -4.20 11.32
C PHE A 73 1.10 -3.86 12.42
N GLY A 74 0.60 -3.26 13.51
CA GLY A 74 1.25 -3.29 14.83
C GLY A 74 0.35 -4.10 15.76
N MET A 75 0.84 -5.22 16.30
CA MET A 75 0.03 -6.15 17.08
C MET A 75 0.81 -6.79 18.22
N SER A 76 0.10 -7.38 19.18
CA SER A 76 0.65 -8.23 20.22
C SER A 76 1.14 -9.59 19.69
N ILE A 77 1.84 -10.39 20.51
CA ILE A 77 2.30 -11.75 20.14
C ILE A 77 1.12 -12.60 19.69
N ASP A 78 -0.02 -12.51 20.37
CA ASP A 78 -1.25 -13.23 20.08
C ASP A 78 -2.16 -12.56 19.04
N SER A 79 -1.56 -11.67 18.22
CA SER A 79 -2.19 -11.02 17.06
C SER A 79 -3.43 -10.19 17.40
N ARG A 80 -3.35 -9.38 18.45
CA ARG A 80 -4.38 -8.39 18.80
C ARG A 80 -3.95 -6.98 18.42
N LEU A 81 -4.88 -6.19 17.93
CA LEU A 81 -4.70 -4.78 17.55
C LEU A 81 -5.07 -3.82 18.67
N ALA A 82 -5.87 -4.28 19.63
CA ALA A 82 -6.34 -3.49 20.78
C ALA A 82 -6.86 -4.42 21.88
N ALA A 83 -6.98 -3.89 23.10
CA ALA A 83 -7.72 -4.51 24.19
C ALA A 83 -9.23 -4.58 23.87
N VAL A 84 -10.00 -5.28 24.71
CA VAL A 84 -11.46 -5.46 24.51
C VAL A 84 -12.24 -4.14 24.49
N ASN A 85 -11.76 -3.13 25.23
CA ASN A 85 -12.34 -1.78 25.25
C ASN A 85 -11.88 -0.91 24.05
N GLY A 86 -11.02 -1.48 23.18
CA GLY A 86 -10.46 -0.81 22.03
C GLY A 86 -9.13 -0.09 22.28
N GLU A 87 -8.62 0.02 23.50
CA GLU A 87 -7.35 0.66 23.80
C GLU A 87 -6.21 0.00 23.03
N SER A 88 -5.50 0.79 22.20
CA SER A 88 -4.41 0.35 21.30
C SER A 88 -3.10 1.11 21.53
N LYS A 89 -3.12 2.21 22.30
CA LYS A 89 -1.97 3.11 22.49
C LYS A 89 -1.28 2.84 23.83
N TRP A 90 -0.02 2.33 23.85
CA TRP A 90 0.78 1.95 22.68
C TRP A 90 1.12 0.47 22.76
N ILE A 91 0.78 -0.29 21.74
CA ILE A 91 1.15 -1.72 21.66
C ILE A 91 2.62 -1.85 21.26
N THR A 92 3.06 -1.09 20.23
CA THR A 92 4.41 -1.16 19.69
C THR A 92 5.30 -0.03 20.21
N SER A 93 6.62 -0.25 20.23
CA SER A 93 7.66 0.66 20.69
C SER A 93 7.77 1.94 19.84
N ASP A 94 8.47 2.94 20.37
CA ASP A 94 8.77 4.19 19.64
C ASP A 94 9.59 3.93 18.39
N GLU A 95 10.55 3.01 18.45
CA GLU A 95 11.38 2.62 17.32
C GLU A 95 10.55 1.98 16.21
N ALA A 96 9.61 1.10 16.56
CA ALA A 96 8.67 0.53 15.61
C ALA A 96 7.81 1.61 14.95
N ARG A 97 7.29 2.57 15.73
CA ARG A 97 6.50 3.71 15.21
C ARG A 97 7.31 4.61 14.29
N ARG A 98 8.59 4.86 14.60
CA ARG A 98 9.52 5.57 13.68
C ARG A 98 9.71 4.80 12.38
N SER A 99 9.88 3.48 12.44
CA SER A 99 9.97 2.63 11.24
C SER A 99 8.70 2.68 10.39
N VAL A 100 7.50 2.80 11.00
CA VAL A 100 6.24 3.00 10.29
C VAL A 100 6.22 4.33 9.55
N HIS A 101 6.72 5.42 10.14
CA HIS A 101 6.84 6.68 9.43
C HIS A 101 7.77 6.61 8.21
N LEU A 102 8.83 5.81 8.28
CA LEU A 102 9.69 5.54 7.13
C LEU A 102 8.95 4.74 6.04
N LEU A 103 8.08 3.79 6.42
CA LEU A 103 7.21 3.11 5.45
C LEU A 103 6.26 4.10 4.77
N ARG A 104 5.68 5.05 5.52
CA ARG A 104 4.82 6.10 4.94
C ARG A 104 5.57 6.92 3.90
N ALA A 105 6.79 7.38 4.23
CA ALA A 105 7.61 8.18 3.31
C ALA A 105 8.05 7.43 2.05
N LYS A 106 7.99 6.09 2.04
CA LYS A 106 8.38 5.24 0.90
C LYS A 106 7.21 4.82 0.02
N ASN A 107 5.99 5.22 0.35
CA ASN A 107 4.79 4.88 -0.41
C ASN A 107 4.12 6.13 -0.97
N ASP A 108 3.55 6.02 -2.17
CA ASP A 108 2.85 7.13 -2.83
C ASP A 108 1.55 7.48 -2.10
N ALA A 109 0.88 6.47 -1.55
CA ALA A 109 -0.36 6.64 -0.81
C ALA A 109 -0.42 5.81 0.48
N ILE A 110 -1.18 6.33 1.45
CA ILE A 110 -1.61 5.59 2.65
C ILE A 110 -3.12 5.42 2.61
N LEU A 111 -3.58 4.18 2.75
CA LEU A 111 -4.99 3.82 2.70
C LEU A 111 -5.46 3.32 4.06
N THR A 112 -6.58 3.87 4.53
CA THR A 112 -7.25 3.41 5.75
C THR A 112 -8.75 3.25 5.55
N GLY A 113 -9.39 2.56 6.49
CA GLY A 113 -10.86 2.44 6.54
C GLY A 113 -11.49 3.39 7.55
N ILE A 114 -12.77 3.70 7.35
CA ILE A 114 -13.54 4.59 8.23
C ILE A 114 -13.52 4.12 9.70
N GLY A 115 -13.48 2.82 9.96
CA GLY A 115 -13.40 2.31 11.34
C GLY A 115 -12.16 2.82 12.09
N THR A 116 -10.98 2.75 11.46
CA THR A 116 -9.72 3.28 12.02
C THR A 116 -9.80 4.79 12.22
N LEU A 117 -10.37 5.53 11.26
CA LEU A 117 -10.50 6.97 11.37
C LEU A 117 -11.42 7.38 12.53
N LEU A 118 -12.56 6.73 12.68
CA LEU A 118 -13.52 7.04 13.77
C LEU A 118 -12.95 6.72 15.15
N TYR A 119 -12.03 5.75 15.22
CA TYR A 119 -11.46 5.29 16.48
C TYR A 119 -10.23 6.10 16.90
N ASP A 120 -9.28 6.27 15.98
CA ASP A 120 -7.94 6.82 16.28
C ASP A 120 -7.75 8.27 15.83
N ASP A 121 -8.61 8.77 14.93
CA ASP A 121 -8.46 10.07 14.22
C ASP A 121 -7.01 10.33 13.77
N PRO A 122 -6.41 9.42 12.97
CA PRO A 122 -5.00 9.46 12.65
C PRO A 122 -4.67 10.55 11.63
N LYS A 123 -3.51 11.19 11.78
CA LYS A 123 -3.03 12.19 10.81
C LYS A 123 -2.64 11.60 9.46
N LEU A 124 -2.19 10.34 9.41
CA LEU A 124 -1.77 9.62 8.20
C LEU A 124 -0.64 10.30 7.43
N ASP A 125 0.24 10.98 8.13
CA ASP A 125 1.38 11.73 7.62
C ASP A 125 2.73 11.09 7.98
N CYS A 126 3.81 11.53 7.36
CA CYS A 126 5.17 11.25 7.79
C CYS A 126 5.66 12.37 8.71
N ARG A 127 6.09 12.02 9.93
CA ARG A 127 6.61 12.96 10.94
C ARG A 127 8.06 12.65 11.32
N LEU A 128 8.82 12.06 10.40
CA LEU A 128 10.26 11.91 10.58
C LEU A 128 10.95 13.22 10.20
N PRO A 129 11.87 13.73 11.05
CA PRO A 129 12.63 14.94 10.75
C PRO A 129 13.34 14.85 9.39
N GLY A 130 13.06 15.81 8.51
CA GLY A 130 13.61 15.87 7.14
C GLY A 130 12.88 15.03 6.10
N LEU A 131 11.82 14.28 6.48
CA LEU A 131 11.00 13.49 5.56
C LEU A 131 9.53 13.91 5.54
N GLU A 132 9.18 15.02 6.17
CA GLU A 132 7.78 15.49 6.27
C GLU A 132 7.17 15.75 4.88
N GLN A 133 7.97 16.24 3.94
CA GLN A 133 7.56 16.48 2.55
C GLN A 133 7.29 15.20 1.77
N HIS A 134 7.72 14.04 2.27
CA HIS A 134 7.43 12.72 1.70
C HIS A 134 6.20 12.08 2.34
N SER A 135 5.30 12.89 2.91
CA SER A 135 4.01 12.38 3.38
C SER A 135 3.19 11.83 2.20
N PRO A 136 2.66 10.60 2.30
CA PRO A 136 1.89 9.98 1.23
C PRO A 136 0.55 10.69 1.02
N SER A 137 -0.04 10.53 -0.17
CA SER A 137 -1.45 10.88 -0.41
C SER A 137 -2.35 10.08 0.52
N ARG A 138 -3.32 10.72 1.16
CA ARG A 138 -4.18 10.08 2.15
C ARG A 138 -5.47 9.57 1.50
N ILE A 139 -5.76 8.29 1.69
CA ILE A 139 -6.90 7.62 1.09
C ILE A 139 -7.76 7.00 2.18
N LEU A 140 -9.03 7.40 2.22
CA LEU A 140 -10.03 6.85 3.12
C LEU A 140 -11.06 6.02 2.36
N VAL A 141 -11.33 4.81 2.82
CA VAL A 141 -12.46 4.00 2.34
C VAL A 141 -13.63 4.18 3.31
N ASP A 142 -14.67 4.86 2.84
CA ASP A 142 -15.87 5.17 3.62
C ASP A 142 -17.14 5.05 2.79
N SER A 143 -17.67 3.85 2.66
CA SER A 143 -18.81 3.52 1.80
C SER A 143 -20.06 4.39 2.06
N LYS A 144 -20.23 4.95 3.26
CA LYS A 144 -21.41 5.73 3.68
C LYS A 144 -21.09 7.16 4.05
N LEU A 145 -19.87 7.63 3.81
CA LEU A 145 -19.41 8.98 4.19
C LEU A 145 -19.65 9.33 5.67
N ARG A 146 -19.29 8.41 6.58
CA ARG A 146 -19.44 8.60 8.03
C ARG A 146 -18.36 9.50 8.65
N ILE A 147 -17.31 9.84 7.89
CA ILE A 147 -16.21 10.68 8.37
C ILE A 147 -16.74 11.95 9.03
N PRO A 148 -16.31 12.30 10.27
CA PRO A 148 -16.62 13.60 10.86
C PRO A 148 -15.89 14.72 10.11
N ILE A 149 -16.59 15.82 9.81
CA ILE A 149 -15.97 17.01 9.21
C ILE A 149 -14.94 17.67 10.14
N THR A 150 -14.97 17.33 11.42
CA THR A 150 -14.04 17.79 12.46
C THR A 150 -12.83 16.87 12.64
N SER A 151 -12.72 15.78 11.88
CA SER A 151 -11.58 14.88 11.95
C SER A 151 -10.29 15.54 11.46
N HIS A 152 -9.13 15.09 11.95
CA HIS A 152 -7.83 15.55 11.45
C HIS A 152 -7.70 15.35 9.94
N PHE A 153 -8.22 14.24 9.40
CA PHE A 153 -8.23 13.98 7.98
C PHE A 153 -8.93 15.10 7.19
N ALA A 154 -10.10 15.53 7.63
CA ALA A 154 -10.88 16.57 6.96
C ALA A 154 -10.28 17.97 7.17
N LEU A 155 -9.92 18.32 8.40
CA LEU A 155 -9.43 19.66 8.74
C LEU A 155 -8.09 20.01 8.08
N THR A 156 -7.28 19.00 7.77
CA THR A 156 -5.96 19.19 7.13
C THR A 156 -5.94 18.75 5.65
N ALA A 157 -7.10 18.66 5.01
CA ALA A 157 -7.19 18.15 3.65
C ALA A 157 -6.52 19.06 2.61
N LYS A 158 -6.48 20.38 2.85
CA LYS A 158 -5.81 21.35 1.97
C LYS A 158 -4.28 21.26 2.01
N ASP A 159 -3.73 20.74 3.11
CA ASP A 159 -2.28 20.61 3.29
C ASP A 159 -1.75 19.25 2.76
N HIS A 160 -2.67 18.32 2.47
CA HIS A 160 -2.36 16.98 2.02
C HIS A 160 -3.27 16.54 0.88
N HIS A 161 -2.74 15.85 -0.11
CA HIS A 161 -3.60 15.17 -1.09
C HIS A 161 -4.48 14.15 -0.37
N SER A 162 -5.78 14.43 -0.32
CA SER A 162 -6.75 13.60 0.41
C SER A 162 -7.89 13.16 -0.49
N CYS A 163 -8.15 11.86 -0.50
CA CYS A 163 -9.20 11.26 -1.31
C CYS A 163 -10.07 10.34 -0.44
N ILE A 164 -11.38 10.33 -0.71
CA ILE A 164 -12.33 9.39 -0.10
C ILE A 164 -13.00 8.58 -1.19
N PHE A 165 -12.92 7.26 -1.07
CA PHE A 165 -13.74 6.34 -1.85
C PHE A 165 -15.05 6.06 -1.12
N THR A 166 -16.16 6.34 -1.79
CA THR A 166 -17.50 6.15 -1.26
C THR A 166 -18.42 5.50 -2.29
N THR A 167 -19.63 5.13 -1.89
CA THR A 167 -20.62 4.57 -2.80
C THR A 167 -21.61 5.64 -3.29
N GLU A 168 -22.36 5.33 -4.33
CA GLU A 168 -23.42 6.21 -4.88
C GLU A 168 -24.51 6.57 -3.85
N LYS A 169 -24.65 5.73 -2.81
CA LYS A 169 -25.67 5.91 -1.75
C LYS A 169 -25.26 6.91 -0.66
N SER A 170 -24.10 7.55 -0.79
CA SER A 170 -23.61 8.51 0.19
C SER A 170 -24.31 9.87 0.09
N ASP A 171 -24.41 10.58 1.22
CA ASP A 171 -25.09 11.88 1.34
C ASP A 171 -24.44 12.95 0.46
N THR A 172 -25.22 13.55 -0.43
CA THR A 172 -24.76 14.57 -1.39
C THR A 172 -24.36 15.86 -0.70
N ALA A 173 -25.10 16.34 0.29
CA ALA A 173 -24.77 17.58 1.00
C ALA A 173 -23.41 17.44 1.75
N LYS A 174 -23.15 16.29 2.33
CA LYS A 174 -21.87 16.03 2.99
C LYS A 174 -20.71 15.91 2.01
N LYS A 175 -20.95 15.41 0.79
CA LYS A 175 -19.94 15.40 -0.29
C LYS A 175 -19.49 16.82 -0.62
N ASP A 176 -20.45 17.73 -0.81
CA ASP A 176 -20.15 19.12 -1.16
C ASP A 176 -19.28 19.78 -0.08
N ILE A 177 -19.67 19.63 1.19
CA ILE A 177 -18.90 20.15 2.32
C ILE A 177 -17.45 19.60 2.33
N LEU A 178 -17.27 18.30 2.17
CA LEU A 178 -15.94 17.68 2.19
C LEU A 178 -15.11 18.09 0.96
N THR A 179 -15.75 18.28 -0.18
CA THR A 179 -15.09 18.77 -1.41
C THR A 179 -14.61 20.22 -1.21
N ASP A 180 -15.41 21.09 -0.62
CA ASP A 180 -15.04 22.47 -0.28
C ASP A 180 -13.88 22.52 0.74
N MET A 181 -13.76 21.49 1.58
CA MET A 181 -12.61 21.31 2.49
C MET A 181 -11.33 20.84 1.76
N GLY A 182 -11.38 20.55 0.46
CA GLY A 182 -10.24 20.12 -0.34
C GLY A 182 -10.08 18.60 -0.47
N ILE A 183 -11.12 17.83 -0.16
CA ILE A 183 -11.09 16.37 -0.28
C ILE A 183 -11.64 15.96 -1.65
N LYS A 184 -10.88 15.14 -2.38
CA LYS A 184 -11.37 14.50 -3.61
C LYS A 184 -12.31 13.35 -3.24
N ILE A 185 -13.57 13.42 -3.68
CA ILE A 185 -14.56 12.35 -3.45
C ILE A 185 -14.72 11.53 -4.72
N LEU A 186 -14.41 10.24 -4.65
CA LEU A 186 -14.58 9.29 -5.75
C LEU A 186 -15.68 8.29 -5.40
N GLN A 187 -16.71 8.25 -6.25
CA GLN A 187 -17.78 7.26 -6.13
C GLN A 187 -17.39 5.98 -6.86
N VAL A 188 -17.47 4.88 -6.16
CA VAL A 188 -17.14 3.55 -6.68
C VAL A 188 -18.35 2.64 -6.53
N GLN A 189 -18.54 1.79 -7.51
CA GLN A 189 -19.61 0.79 -7.50
C GLN A 189 -19.56 -0.05 -6.21
N CYS A 190 -20.73 -0.30 -5.63
CA CYS A 190 -20.87 -1.21 -4.49
C CYS A 190 -20.49 -2.65 -4.87
N SER A 191 -19.75 -3.30 -4.01
CA SER A 191 -19.68 -4.77 -3.97
C SER A 191 -21.04 -5.36 -3.54
N VAL A 192 -21.19 -6.66 -3.69
CA VAL A 192 -22.40 -7.40 -3.28
C VAL A 192 -22.75 -7.12 -1.81
N ASP A 193 -21.75 -6.94 -0.96
CA ASP A 193 -21.90 -6.67 0.49
C ASP A 193 -22.21 -5.20 0.80
N GLY A 194 -22.42 -4.35 -0.20
CA GLY A 194 -22.74 -2.92 -0.03
C GLY A 194 -21.54 -2.05 0.37
N HIS A 195 -20.32 -2.57 0.24
CA HIS A 195 -19.08 -1.86 0.45
C HIS A 195 -18.46 -1.37 -0.88
N VAL A 196 -17.54 -0.46 -0.80
CA VAL A 196 -16.73 -0.01 -1.94
C VAL A 196 -15.90 -1.18 -2.49
N SER A 197 -15.89 -1.36 -3.81
CA SER A 197 -15.03 -2.35 -4.48
C SER A 197 -13.55 -1.96 -4.34
N MET A 198 -12.79 -2.73 -3.56
CA MET A 198 -11.37 -2.44 -3.33
C MET A 198 -10.52 -2.61 -4.60
N SER A 199 -10.85 -3.56 -5.49
CA SER A 199 -10.17 -3.69 -6.77
C SER A 199 -10.29 -2.42 -7.60
N ARG A 200 -11.52 -1.88 -7.73
CA ARG A 200 -11.73 -0.64 -8.47
C ARG A 200 -11.09 0.58 -7.80
N CYS A 201 -11.05 0.64 -6.47
CA CYS A 201 -10.31 1.69 -5.75
C CYS A 201 -8.82 1.67 -6.12
N LEU A 202 -8.20 0.49 -6.11
CA LEU A 202 -6.77 0.36 -6.43
C LEU A 202 -6.48 0.70 -7.90
N GLU A 203 -7.36 0.32 -8.84
CA GLU A 203 -7.24 0.73 -10.24
C GLU A 203 -7.25 2.27 -10.36
N LEU A 204 -8.21 2.94 -9.73
CA LEU A 204 -8.31 4.40 -9.74
C LEU A 204 -7.08 5.08 -9.11
N ILE A 205 -6.48 4.47 -8.07
CA ILE A 205 -5.24 4.94 -7.47
C ILE A 205 -4.08 4.84 -8.48
N ALA A 206 -4.00 3.75 -9.26
CA ALA A 206 -2.99 3.61 -10.32
C ALA A 206 -3.22 4.59 -11.47
N GLU A 207 -4.48 4.84 -11.87
CA GLU A 207 -4.84 5.84 -12.90
C GLU A 207 -4.39 7.26 -12.50
N GLU A 208 -4.35 7.58 -11.19
CA GLU A 208 -3.80 8.83 -10.65
C GLU A 208 -2.25 8.86 -10.61
N GLY A 209 -1.58 7.81 -11.10
CA GLY A 209 -0.12 7.71 -11.17
C GLY A 209 0.56 7.18 -9.91
N MET A 210 -0.19 6.75 -8.90
CA MET A 210 0.36 6.16 -7.68
C MET A 210 0.64 4.67 -7.87
N THR A 211 1.86 4.25 -7.60
CA THR A 211 2.33 2.88 -7.86
C THR A 211 2.44 2.04 -6.61
N THR A 212 2.48 2.65 -5.43
CA THR A 212 2.64 1.98 -4.14
C THR A 212 1.63 2.48 -3.12
N VAL A 213 1.00 1.56 -2.38
CA VAL A 213 0.01 1.86 -1.34
C VAL A 213 0.38 1.15 -0.05
N LEU A 214 0.53 1.93 1.03
CA LEU A 214 0.61 1.43 2.39
C LEU A 214 -0.79 1.37 2.99
N VAL A 215 -1.24 0.20 3.39
CA VAL A 215 -2.52 0.02 4.09
C VAL A 215 -2.28 -0.04 5.58
N GLU A 216 -2.79 0.96 6.30
CA GLU A 216 -2.86 0.99 7.76
C GLU A 216 -4.33 0.98 8.18
N ALA A 217 -4.88 -0.20 8.40
CA ALA A 217 -6.32 -0.40 8.64
C ALA A 217 -6.58 -1.46 9.70
N GLY A 218 -7.80 -1.43 10.25
CA GLY A 218 -8.27 -2.51 11.14
C GLY A 218 -8.52 -3.83 10.41
N GLY A 219 -8.71 -4.89 11.19
CA GLY A 219 -8.82 -6.25 10.69
C GLY A 219 -9.89 -6.49 9.63
N TYR A 220 -10.97 -5.71 9.64
CA TYR A 220 -12.06 -5.87 8.65
C TYR A 220 -11.58 -5.57 7.21
N LEU A 221 -11.04 -4.37 6.99
CA LEU A 221 -10.55 -3.96 5.67
C LEU A 221 -9.34 -4.80 5.24
N ALA A 222 -8.43 -5.09 6.17
CA ALA A 222 -7.26 -5.93 5.92
C ALA A 222 -7.66 -7.35 5.48
N SER A 223 -8.62 -7.97 6.16
CA SER A 223 -9.12 -9.31 5.80
C SER A 223 -9.87 -9.29 4.46
N GLY A 224 -10.58 -8.21 4.15
CA GLY A 224 -11.21 -8.01 2.85
C GLY A 224 -10.20 -7.97 1.70
N LEU A 225 -9.11 -7.21 1.87
CA LEU A 225 -8.01 -7.16 0.90
C LEU A 225 -7.34 -8.53 0.71
N LEU A 226 -7.10 -9.28 1.80
CA LEU A 226 -6.56 -10.63 1.71
C LEU A 226 -7.48 -11.60 0.98
N LYS A 227 -8.78 -11.57 1.27
CA LYS A 227 -9.77 -12.41 0.57
C LYS A 227 -9.76 -12.18 -0.93
N SER A 228 -9.61 -10.92 -1.34
CA SER A 228 -9.62 -10.50 -2.74
C SER A 228 -8.25 -10.59 -3.42
N ASP A 229 -7.25 -11.19 -2.80
CA ASP A 229 -5.88 -11.32 -3.34
C ASP A 229 -5.22 -9.98 -3.70
N LEU A 230 -5.52 -8.93 -2.96
CA LEU A 230 -5.05 -7.56 -3.22
C LEU A 230 -3.88 -7.14 -2.32
N VAL A 231 -3.27 -8.05 -1.58
CA VAL A 231 -2.11 -7.78 -0.72
C VAL A 231 -0.86 -8.44 -1.31
N ASP A 232 0.15 -7.64 -1.62
CA ASP A 232 1.41 -8.09 -2.20
C ASP A 232 2.50 -8.30 -1.14
N LYS A 233 2.46 -7.45 -0.08
CA LYS A 233 3.42 -7.49 1.02
C LYS A 233 2.71 -7.33 2.37
N LEU A 234 3.18 -8.09 3.37
CA LEU A 234 2.81 -7.90 4.78
C LEU A 234 4.01 -7.35 5.56
N VAL A 235 3.77 -6.33 6.37
CA VAL A 235 4.74 -5.82 7.35
C VAL A 235 4.09 -5.84 8.71
N ILE A 236 4.59 -6.70 9.59
CA ILE A 236 4.03 -6.91 10.93
C ILE A 236 5.05 -6.44 11.96
N TYR A 237 4.64 -5.49 12.80
CA TYR A 237 5.37 -5.12 14.01
C TYR A 237 4.72 -5.86 15.18
N ARG A 238 5.45 -6.82 15.74
CA ARG A 238 4.98 -7.70 16.81
C ARG A 238 5.59 -7.29 18.13
N ALA A 239 4.76 -6.76 19.01
CA ALA A 239 5.17 -6.34 20.36
C ALA A 239 5.22 -7.56 21.29
N PRO A 240 6.18 -7.61 22.24
CA PRO A 240 6.34 -8.72 23.18
C PRO A 240 5.32 -8.66 24.34
N MET A 241 4.03 -8.61 24.00
CA MET A 241 2.93 -8.61 24.96
C MET A 241 1.81 -9.55 24.50
N ILE A 242 0.99 -9.98 25.45
CA ILE A 242 -0.22 -10.80 25.22
C ILE A 242 -1.42 -9.99 25.70
N ILE A 243 -2.44 -9.85 24.86
CA ILE A 243 -3.67 -9.12 25.18
C ILE A 243 -4.78 -10.11 25.56
N GLY A 244 -4.84 -11.28 24.94
CA GLY A 244 -5.84 -12.31 25.20
C GLY A 244 -6.89 -12.46 24.10
N GLY A 245 -7.67 -13.52 24.22
CA GLY A 245 -8.64 -13.93 23.19
C GLY A 245 -9.81 -12.97 22.98
N ASP A 246 -10.13 -12.17 23.97
CA ASP A 246 -11.16 -11.12 23.99
C ASP A 246 -10.70 -9.79 23.37
N GLY A 247 -9.40 -9.61 23.17
CA GLY A 247 -8.87 -8.44 22.47
C GLY A 247 -9.27 -8.41 20.99
N ILE A 248 -9.21 -7.22 20.37
CA ILE A 248 -9.58 -7.01 18.96
C ILE A 248 -8.58 -7.72 18.06
N ALA A 249 -9.05 -8.70 17.30
CA ALA A 249 -8.22 -9.52 16.43
C ALA A 249 -7.72 -8.74 15.20
N ALA A 250 -6.47 -9.02 14.79
CA ALA A 250 -5.91 -8.47 13.54
C ALA A 250 -6.59 -9.04 12.29
N TRP A 251 -7.13 -10.23 12.37
CA TRP A 251 -7.77 -10.93 11.26
C TRP A 251 -9.22 -11.25 11.57
N HIS A 252 -10.12 -10.89 10.65
CA HIS A 252 -11.49 -11.38 10.63
C HIS A 252 -11.56 -12.74 9.91
N PRO A 253 -12.64 -13.50 10.07
CA PRO A 253 -12.78 -14.80 9.42
C PRO A 253 -12.52 -14.73 7.91
N LEU A 254 -11.56 -15.53 7.44
CA LEU A 254 -11.20 -15.59 6.02
C LEU A 254 -11.98 -16.67 5.26
N GLY A 255 -12.70 -17.55 5.96
CA GLY A 255 -13.43 -18.67 5.38
C GLY A 255 -12.53 -19.83 4.96
N VAL A 256 -11.35 -19.97 5.57
CA VAL A 256 -10.41 -21.06 5.29
C VAL A 256 -10.90 -22.32 6.00
N GLU A 257 -11.45 -23.28 5.24
CA GLU A 257 -11.92 -24.56 5.78
C GLU A 257 -10.81 -25.62 5.82
N GLN A 258 -9.83 -25.51 4.90
CA GLN A 258 -8.72 -26.46 4.80
C GLN A 258 -7.40 -25.70 4.63
N LEU A 259 -6.30 -26.21 5.18
CA LEU A 259 -5.01 -25.53 5.21
C LEU A 259 -4.44 -25.18 3.83
N TYR A 260 -4.73 -25.97 2.80
CA TYR A 260 -4.27 -25.66 1.44
C TYR A 260 -4.96 -24.42 0.85
N MET A 261 -6.13 -24.02 1.37
CA MET A 261 -6.86 -22.80 0.96
C MET A 261 -6.29 -21.54 1.61
N SER A 262 -5.35 -21.69 2.55
CA SER A 262 -4.75 -20.54 3.25
C SER A 262 -3.88 -19.72 2.32
N LYS A 263 -3.92 -18.38 2.49
CA LYS A 263 -3.02 -17.48 1.76
C LYS A 263 -1.58 -17.70 2.22
N ARG A 264 -0.67 -17.90 1.28
CA ARG A 264 0.74 -18.19 1.53
C ARG A 264 1.60 -16.97 1.25
N PHE A 265 2.57 -16.74 2.14
CA PHE A 265 3.56 -15.68 2.02
C PHE A 265 4.95 -16.26 2.28
N ALA A 266 5.95 -15.77 1.56
CA ALA A 266 7.35 -16.06 1.81
C ALA A 266 7.95 -15.04 2.77
N ILE A 267 8.80 -15.48 3.69
CA ILE A 267 9.55 -14.59 4.58
C ILE A 267 10.59 -13.84 3.73
N GLN A 268 10.52 -12.51 3.73
CA GLN A 268 11.53 -11.67 3.11
C GLN A 268 12.58 -11.20 4.12
N ASN A 269 12.15 -10.78 5.31
CA ASN A 269 13.05 -10.32 6.37
C ASN A 269 12.39 -10.44 7.74
N ILE A 270 13.21 -10.70 8.76
CA ILE A 270 12.82 -10.62 10.18
C ILE A 270 13.93 -9.86 10.90
N GLU A 271 13.57 -8.77 11.55
CA GLU A 271 14.52 -7.91 12.25
C GLU A 271 13.98 -7.43 13.60
N ARG A 272 14.87 -7.25 14.59
CA ARG A 272 14.50 -6.62 15.85
C ARG A 272 14.49 -5.10 15.71
N ILE A 273 13.41 -4.46 16.17
CA ILE A 273 13.26 -3.00 16.20
C ILE A 273 12.87 -2.56 17.61
N GLY A 274 13.81 -2.02 18.36
CA GLY A 274 13.62 -1.71 19.77
C GLY A 274 13.31 -2.99 20.57
N SER A 275 12.16 -3.00 21.25
CA SER A 275 11.62 -4.18 21.95
C SER A 275 10.85 -5.12 21.02
N ASP A 276 10.46 -4.68 19.83
CA ASP A 276 9.56 -5.39 18.93
C ASP A 276 10.31 -6.21 17.88
N ILE A 277 9.58 -7.08 17.19
CA ILE A 277 10.05 -7.77 15.98
C ILE A 277 9.28 -7.21 14.78
N LYS A 278 10.02 -6.84 13.73
CA LYS A 278 9.43 -6.53 12.43
C LYS A 278 9.60 -7.72 11.50
N GLU A 279 8.50 -8.23 11.04
CA GLU A 279 8.39 -9.33 10.09
C GLU A 279 7.93 -8.77 8.75
N THR A 280 8.64 -9.10 7.67
CA THR A 280 8.27 -8.70 6.31
C THR A 280 8.07 -9.96 5.47
N TYR A 281 6.91 -10.03 4.83
CA TYR A 281 6.52 -11.15 4.00
C TYR A 281 6.07 -10.66 2.63
N THR A 282 6.39 -11.40 1.59
CA THR A 282 5.90 -11.19 0.22
C THR A 282 4.94 -12.30 -0.16
N ARG A 283 3.93 -11.96 -0.93
CA ARG A 283 2.97 -12.95 -1.46
C ARG A 283 3.72 -13.99 -2.30
N CYS A 284 3.46 -15.27 -2.03
CA CYS A 284 3.88 -16.33 -2.94
C CYS A 284 2.99 -16.23 -4.20
N MET A 285 3.58 -15.84 -5.32
CA MET A 285 2.94 -16.05 -6.61
C MET A 285 2.96 -17.55 -6.84
N GLU A 286 1.83 -18.24 -6.77
CA GLU A 286 1.74 -19.63 -7.22
C GLU A 286 2.18 -19.63 -8.68
N ALA A 287 3.16 -20.46 -8.99
CA ALA A 287 3.47 -20.76 -10.40
C ALA A 287 2.20 -21.38 -11.00
N LEU A 288 1.54 -20.60 -11.85
CA LEU A 288 0.43 -21.07 -12.68
C LEU A 288 0.89 -22.24 -13.56
#